data_60e58059ee390a18ac08c3e0eff3f423
#
_entry.id   60e58059ee390a18ac08c3e0eff3f423
#
_cell.length_a   1.000
_cell.length_b   1.000
_cell.length_c   1.000
_cell.angle_alpha   90.00
_cell.angle_beta   90.00
_cell.angle_gamma   90.00
#
_symmetry.space_group_name_H-M   'P 1'
#
loop_
_entity.id
_entity.type
_entity.pdbx_description
1 polymer ?
#
loop_
_entity_poly.entity_id
_entity_poly.type
_entity_poly.pdbx_seq_one_letter_code
_entity_poly.pdbx_strand_id
1 'polypeptide(L)'
;MRPVKGEGMISRRFLLAFAVLVTAAVAAGGAVAGRSQSTAGVTTIKAVTSIPQVKINRYIQDALRWNKDVYRVKSGGTLHIVNDAADEGPHTFTVVASKDEPKAALQVVNCKICEQLAKAHGANPNSDAPPKFQYLENGVGQKTPPSVDRPGDSGVTGPGKKGESIDLKVTAKPGTKLYFMCLIHPWMQAVVNVT
;
A
#
# COMPACT_ATOMS: atom_id res chain seq x y z
N MET A 1 31.44 -7.05 53.94
CA MET A 1 30.89 -8.08 54.85
C MET A 1 30.38 -9.24 54.04
N ARG A 2 30.76 -10.38 54.44
CA ARG A 2 30.70 -11.70 53.77
C ARG A 2 29.26 -12.30 53.72
N PRO A 3 29.11 -13.41 53.05
CA PRO A 3 27.90 -13.97 52.40
C PRO A 3 27.24 -15.06 53.27
N VAL A 4 26.06 -15.49 52.89
CA VAL A 4 25.56 -16.78 53.34
C VAL A 4 25.02 -17.60 52.17
N LYS A 5 25.62 -18.69 52.04
CA LYS A 5 25.42 -19.94 51.35
C LYS A 5 24.22 -20.68 51.94
N GLY A 6 23.54 -21.45 51.15
CA GLY A 6 22.56 -22.44 51.60
C GLY A 6 22.27 -23.46 50.49
N GLU A 7 23.04 -24.55 50.56
CA GLU A 7 22.85 -25.80 49.80
C GLU A 7 21.77 -26.68 50.47
N GLY A 8 21.19 -27.54 49.68
CA GLY A 8 20.45 -28.71 50.18
C GLY A 8 19.53 -29.27 49.08
N MET A 9 19.92 -30.12 48.28
CA MET A 9 20.23 -31.54 48.32
C MET A 9 19.01 -32.48 48.44
N ILE A 10 18.76 -33.16 47.33
CA ILE A 10 18.42 -34.61 47.17
C ILE A 10 17.04 -35.09 47.66
N SER A 11 16.20 -35.72 46.86
CA SER A 11 16.11 -37.17 46.76
C SER A 11 14.82 -37.69 46.08
N ARG A 12 15.07 -38.70 45.29
CA ARG A 12 14.31 -39.97 45.10
C ARG A 12 13.14 -40.07 44.12
N ARG A 13 13.48 -40.70 43.03
CA ARG A 13 12.90 -41.85 42.36
C ARG A 13 11.53 -42.30 42.86
N PHE A 14 10.51 -42.22 41.98
CA PHE A 14 9.44 -43.20 41.93
C PHE A 14 9.21 -43.63 40.50
N LEU A 15 9.64 -44.83 40.18
CA LEU A 15 9.22 -45.65 39.06
C LEU A 15 7.79 -46.11 39.34
N LEU A 16 6.85 -45.80 38.48
CA LEU A 16 5.59 -46.51 38.36
C LEU A 16 5.30 -46.71 36.89
N ALA A 17 5.45 -47.96 36.50
CA ALA A 17 4.99 -48.52 35.25
C ALA A 17 3.46 -48.41 35.19
N PHE A 18 2.88 -47.83 34.12
CA PHE A 18 1.50 -47.98 33.79
C PHE A 18 1.34 -48.49 32.38
N ALA A 19 0.52 -49.49 32.31
CA ALA A 19 0.24 -50.35 31.20
C ALA A 19 -0.27 -49.61 29.96
N VAL A 20 0.21 -50.09 28.81
CA VAL A 20 -0.26 -49.75 27.47
C VAL A 20 -1.68 -50.30 27.29
N LEU A 21 -2.65 -49.43 27.15
CA LEU A 21 -3.96 -49.77 26.61
C LEU A 21 -4.02 -49.13 25.20
N VAL A 22 -3.81 -49.97 24.20
CA VAL A 22 -4.00 -49.60 22.80
C VAL A 22 -5.49 -49.63 22.51
N THR A 23 -6.14 -48.48 22.51
CA THR A 23 -7.47 -48.35 21.91
C THR A 23 -7.27 -47.82 20.48
N ALA A 24 -7.52 -48.69 19.50
CA ALA A 24 -7.60 -48.32 18.10
C ALA A 24 -8.86 -47.45 17.90
N ALA A 25 -8.69 -46.15 17.88
CA ALA A 25 -9.70 -45.22 17.39
C ALA A 25 -9.62 -45.18 15.88
N VAL A 26 -10.59 -45.73 15.19
CA VAL A 26 -10.83 -45.54 13.77
C VAL A 26 -11.20 -44.07 13.58
N ALA A 27 -10.23 -43.25 13.22
CA ALA A 27 -10.48 -41.87 12.80
C ALA A 27 -11.05 -41.90 11.37
N ALA A 28 -12.37 -41.68 11.27
CA ALA A 28 -12.98 -41.32 10.01
C ALA A 28 -12.30 -40.03 9.53
N GLY A 29 -11.42 -40.15 8.53
CA GLY A 29 -10.71 -39.05 7.91
C GLY A 29 -11.68 -38.12 7.19
N GLY A 30 -12.17 -37.10 7.89
CA GLY A 30 -12.74 -35.95 7.24
C GLY A 30 -11.61 -35.23 6.49
N ALA A 31 -11.62 -35.34 5.17
CA ALA A 31 -10.76 -34.52 4.32
C ALA A 31 -11.14 -33.05 4.56
N VAL A 32 -10.42 -32.39 5.46
CA VAL A 32 -10.42 -30.94 5.53
C VAL A 32 -9.74 -30.49 4.25
N ALA A 33 -10.55 -30.13 3.25
CA ALA A 33 -10.08 -29.45 2.07
C ALA A 33 -9.40 -28.16 2.56
N GLY A 34 -8.10 -28.25 2.78
CA GLY A 34 -7.26 -27.08 3.06
C GLY A 34 -7.47 -26.09 1.95
N ARG A 35 -8.26 -25.04 2.19
CA ARG A 35 -8.26 -23.86 1.35
C ARG A 35 -6.81 -23.39 1.33
N SER A 36 -6.13 -23.70 0.22
CA SER A 36 -4.85 -23.08 -0.11
C SER A 36 -5.12 -21.58 -0.09
N GLN A 37 -4.75 -20.90 0.99
CA GLN A 37 -4.70 -19.45 1.02
C GLN A 37 -3.62 -19.09 0.00
N SER A 38 -4.05 -18.80 -1.24
CA SER A 38 -3.22 -18.16 -2.23
C SER A 38 -2.63 -16.92 -1.53
N THR A 39 -1.34 -16.95 -1.23
CA THR A 39 -0.63 -15.79 -0.73
C THR A 39 -0.82 -14.68 -1.74
N ALA A 40 -1.67 -13.73 -1.38
CA ALA A 40 -1.93 -12.57 -2.21
C ALA A 40 -0.62 -11.79 -2.30
N GLY A 41 -0.01 -11.76 -3.50
CA GLY A 41 1.33 -11.20 -3.71
C GLY A 41 1.39 -9.70 -3.48
N VAL A 42 2.61 -9.19 -3.33
CA VAL A 42 2.90 -7.75 -3.29
C VAL A 42 3.22 -7.27 -4.71
N THR A 43 2.60 -6.15 -5.12
CA THR A 43 2.91 -5.47 -6.38
C THR A 43 3.53 -4.11 -6.06
N THR A 44 4.78 -3.90 -6.48
CA THR A 44 5.48 -2.63 -6.25
C THR A 44 5.20 -1.64 -7.37
N ILE A 45 4.82 -0.42 -6.96
CA ILE A 45 4.61 0.77 -7.81
C ILE A 45 5.64 1.82 -7.38
N LYS A 46 6.41 2.37 -8.32
CA LYS A 46 7.44 3.36 -8.01
C LYS A 46 7.14 4.68 -8.70
N ALA A 47 7.19 5.77 -7.95
CA ALA A 47 7.40 7.10 -8.52
C ALA A 47 8.87 7.22 -8.90
N VAL A 48 9.17 7.54 -10.15
CA VAL A 48 10.53 7.64 -10.68
C VAL A 48 10.67 8.92 -11.49
N THR A 49 11.89 9.45 -11.51
CA THR A 49 12.25 10.61 -12.34
C THR A 49 13.50 10.32 -13.15
N SER A 50 13.75 11.15 -14.16
CA SER A 50 14.97 11.20 -14.94
C SER A 50 15.22 12.66 -15.33
N ILE A 51 16.26 12.93 -16.10
CA ILE A 51 16.55 14.31 -16.58
C ILE A 51 15.39 14.79 -17.46
N PRO A 52 14.73 15.91 -17.14
CA PRO A 52 13.70 16.51 -17.99
C PRO A 52 14.23 16.82 -19.38
N GLN A 53 13.41 16.64 -20.40
CA GLN A 53 13.77 17.00 -21.76
C GLN A 53 13.27 18.41 -22.06
N VAL A 54 14.16 19.25 -22.54
CA VAL A 54 13.85 20.62 -22.94
C VAL A 54 14.24 20.82 -24.40
N LYS A 55 13.29 21.31 -25.21
CA LYS A 55 13.54 21.79 -26.56
C LYS A 55 13.06 23.23 -26.63
N ILE A 56 14.02 24.17 -26.66
CA ILE A 56 13.72 25.60 -26.64
C ILE A 56 12.73 25.96 -27.75
N ASN A 57 11.73 26.77 -27.42
CA ASN A 57 10.63 27.20 -28.27
C ASN A 57 9.74 26.05 -28.81
N ARG A 58 9.77 24.87 -28.20
CA ARG A 58 8.94 23.75 -28.62
C ARG A 58 8.22 23.07 -27.46
N TYR A 59 8.96 22.46 -26.51
CA TYR A 59 8.36 21.76 -25.37
C TYR A 59 9.32 21.61 -24.20
N ILE A 60 8.73 21.42 -23.05
CA ILE A 60 9.37 20.84 -21.86
C ILE A 60 8.63 19.55 -21.56
N GLN A 61 9.35 18.45 -21.38
CA GLN A 61 8.79 17.17 -20.98
C GLN A 61 9.30 16.85 -19.58
N ASP A 62 8.37 16.78 -18.64
CA ASP A 62 8.64 16.27 -17.30
C ASP A 62 8.91 14.77 -17.36
N ALA A 63 9.93 14.33 -16.65
CA ALA A 63 10.33 12.93 -16.57
C ALA A 63 9.75 12.20 -15.36
N LEU A 64 9.04 12.92 -14.48
CA LEU A 64 8.39 12.37 -13.31
C LEU A 64 7.18 11.54 -13.71
N ARG A 65 7.17 10.25 -13.33
CA ARG A 65 6.13 9.30 -13.71
C ARG A 65 6.08 8.10 -12.79
N TRP A 66 5.04 7.31 -12.92
CA TRP A 66 5.06 5.93 -12.42
C TRP A 66 5.98 5.07 -13.29
N ASN A 67 6.66 4.09 -12.71
CA ASN A 67 7.61 3.23 -13.43
C ASN A 67 6.95 2.28 -14.45
N LYS A 68 5.61 2.21 -14.47
CA LYS A 68 4.80 1.50 -15.48
C LYS A 68 3.45 2.18 -15.64
N ASP A 69 2.83 2.00 -16.81
CA ASP A 69 1.48 2.49 -17.09
C ASP A 69 0.40 1.50 -16.63
N VAL A 70 0.75 0.21 -16.51
CA VAL A 70 -0.19 -0.85 -16.15
C VAL A 70 0.46 -1.80 -15.14
N TYR A 71 -0.26 -2.06 -14.07
CA TYR A 71 0.09 -3.01 -13.02
C TYR A 71 -0.94 -4.13 -12.94
N ARG A 72 -0.58 -5.23 -12.28
CA ARG A 72 -1.48 -6.34 -11.96
C ARG A 72 -1.32 -6.69 -10.49
N VAL A 73 -2.44 -6.93 -9.81
CA VAL A 73 -2.47 -7.38 -8.42
C VAL A 73 -3.61 -8.36 -8.23
N LYS A 74 -3.43 -9.37 -7.41
CA LYS A 74 -4.53 -10.26 -7.02
C LYS A 74 -5.45 -9.53 -6.03
N SER A 75 -6.76 -9.82 -6.10
CA SER A 75 -7.68 -9.42 -5.04
C SER A 75 -7.20 -9.97 -3.70
N GLY A 76 -7.17 -9.14 -2.66
CA GLY A 76 -6.54 -9.44 -1.37
C GLY A 76 -5.01 -9.26 -1.36
N GLY A 77 -4.38 -8.84 -2.46
CA GLY A 77 -2.96 -8.49 -2.54
C GLY A 77 -2.66 -7.10 -1.97
N THR A 78 -1.38 -6.76 -1.97
CA THR A 78 -0.88 -5.47 -1.47
C THR A 78 -0.20 -4.69 -2.60
N LEU A 79 -0.51 -3.41 -2.71
CA LEU A 79 0.24 -2.44 -3.48
C LEU A 79 1.27 -1.80 -2.56
N HIS A 80 2.55 -1.99 -2.88
CA HIS A 80 3.67 -1.33 -2.22
C HIS A 80 4.09 -0.13 -3.07
N ILE A 81 3.71 1.08 -2.65
CA ILE A 81 3.97 2.32 -3.37
C ILE A 81 5.21 2.98 -2.79
N VAL A 82 6.21 3.23 -3.62
CA VAL A 82 7.53 3.74 -3.22
C VAL A 82 7.82 5.06 -3.92
N ASN A 83 8.25 6.04 -3.17
CA ASN A 83 8.88 7.25 -3.71
C ASN A 83 10.35 6.96 -4.05
N ASP A 84 10.67 6.77 -5.31
CA ASP A 84 12.04 6.61 -5.83
C ASP A 84 12.51 7.88 -6.58
N ALA A 85 11.71 8.96 -6.52
CA ALA A 85 11.91 10.28 -7.12
C ALA A 85 12.03 11.36 -6.03
N ALA A 86 12.99 11.22 -5.13
CA ALA A 86 13.09 11.96 -3.86
C ALA A 86 13.10 13.48 -3.97
N ASP A 87 13.63 14.02 -5.06
CA ASP A 87 13.83 15.48 -5.18
C ASP A 87 12.56 16.20 -5.67
N GLU A 88 11.50 15.45 -5.94
CA GLU A 88 10.24 15.93 -6.50
C GLU A 88 9.09 15.99 -5.46
N GLY A 89 9.42 15.81 -4.19
CA GLY A 89 8.46 15.86 -3.08
C GLY A 89 7.67 14.56 -2.86
N PRO A 90 6.58 14.64 -2.11
CA PRO A 90 5.71 13.48 -1.86
C PRO A 90 4.88 13.10 -3.09
N HIS A 91 4.44 11.84 -3.12
CA HIS A 91 3.51 11.35 -4.14
C HIS A 91 2.27 10.78 -3.50
N THR A 92 1.14 10.88 -4.20
CA THR A 92 -0.10 10.22 -3.78
C THR A 92 -0.42 9.07 -4.74
N PHE A 93 -0.78 7.92 -4.20
CA PHE A 93 -1.53 6.93 -4.94
C PHE A 93 -3.01 7.19 -4.68
N THR A 94 -3.75 7.62 -5.69
CA THR A 94 -5.15 8.00 -5.52
C THR A 94 -5.99 7.38 -6.62
N VAL A 95 -6.93 6.53 -6.24
CA VAL A 95 -7.89 5.95 -7.19
C VAL A 95 -8.93 7.00 -7.57
N VAL A 96 -9.12 7.18 -8.87
CA VAL A 96 -10.11 8.10 -9.45
C VAL A 96 -10.99 7.38 -10.46
N ALA A 97 -12.14 7.95 -10.79
CA ALA A 97 -12.89 7.44 -11.93
C ALA A 97 -12.15 7.80 -13.24
N SER A 98 -12.13 6.90 -14.22
CA SER A 98 -11.42 7.11 -15.49
C SER A 98 -11.81 8.41 -16.21
N LYS A 99 -13.07 8.85 -16.07
CA LYS A 99 -13.56 10.11 -16.63
C LYS A 99 -12.97 11.36 -15.96
N ASP A 100 -12.45 11.22 -14.72
CA ASP A 100 -11.96 12.33 -13.92
C ASP A 100 -10.43 12.49 -14.07
N GLU A 101 -9.75 11.56 -14.76
CA GLU A 101 -8.34 11.69 -15.10
C GLU A 101 -8.12 12.84 -16.09
N PRO A 102 -7.20 13.79 -15.84
CA PRO A 102 -6.83 14.82 -16.80
C PRO A 102 -6.25 14.20 -18.08
N LYS A 103 -6.76 14.63 -19.25
CA LYS A 103 -6.32 14.14 -20.57
C LYS A 103 -5.64 15.22 -21.41
N ALA A 104 -5.58 16.46 -20.94
CA ALA A 104 -4.98 17.61 -21.62
C ALA A 104 -4.28 18.54 -20.62
N ALA A 105 -3.32 19.32 -21.09
CA ALA A 105 -2.53 20.21 -20.24
C ALA A 105 -3.38 21.15 -19.37
N LEU A 106 -4.43 21.76 -19.93
CA LEU A 106 -5.33 22.63 -19.17
C LEU A 106 -6.12 21.87 -18.09
N GLN A 107 -6.42 20.59 -18.30
CA GLN A 107 -7.08 19.76 -17.29
C GLN A 107 -6.10 19.37 -16.17
N VAL A 108 -4.82 19.19 -16.49
CA VAL A 108 -3.77 18.96 -15.47
C VAL A 108 -3.63 20.19 -14.59
N VAL A 109 -3.54 21.40 -15.18
CA VAL A 109 -3.41 22.66 -14.44
C VAL A 109 -4.66 22.97 -13.62
N ASN A 110 -5.85 22.63 -14.12
CA ASN A 110 -7.14 22.89 -13.46
C ASN A 110 -7.79 21.57 -12.99
N CYS A 111 -7.02 20.73 -12.30
CA CYS A 111 -7.48 19.41 -11.86
C CYS A 111 -8.46 19.50 -10.68
N LYS A 112 -9.76 19.60 -10.98
CA LYS A 112 -10.81 19.72 -9.94
C LYS A 112 -10.84 18.55 -8.98
N ILE A 113 -10.66 17.31 -9.46
CA ILE A 113 -10.62 16.12 -8.60
C ILE A 113 -9.38 16.14 -7.70
N CYS A 114 -8.27 16.68 -8.19
CA CYS A 114 -7.05 16.83 -7.38
C CYS A 114 -7.28 17.80 -6.22
N GLU A 115 -7.86 18.96 -6.48
CA GLU A 115 -8.20 19.95 -5.45
C GLU A 115 -9.16 19.37 -4.41
N GLN A 116 -10.20 18.67 -4.87
CA GLN A 116 -11.20 18.07 -4.01
C GLN A 116 -10.56 17.03 -3.06
N LEU A 117 -9.76 16.11 -3.59
CA LEU A 117 -9.17 15.04 -2.80
C LEU A 117 -7.96 15.52 -1.97
N ALA A 118 -7.19 16.50 -2.45
CA ALA A 118 -6.17 17.17 -1.63
C ALA A 118 -6.80 17.88 -0.41
N LYS A 119 -7.93 18.56 -0.61
CA LYS A 119 -8.70 19.15 0.51
C LYS A 119 -9.21 18.08 1.47
N ALA A 120 -9.63 16.91 0.98
CA ALA A 120 -10.05 15.78 1.83
C ALA A 120 -8.87 15.22 2.66
N HIS A 121 -7.65 15.20 2.12
CA HIS A 121 -6.42 14.96 2.89
C HIS A 121 -6.11 16.05 3.91
N GLY A 122 -6.83 17.17 3.89
CA GLY A 122 -6.57 18.34 4.74
C GLY A 122 -5.31 19.10 4.33
N ALA A 123 -4.91 19.01 3.07
CA ALA A 123 -3.82 19.81 2.52
C ALA A 123 -4.25 21.29 2.47
N ASN A 124 -3.31 22.17 2.79
CA ASN A 124 -3.47 23.61 2.68
C ASN A 124 -2.68 24.11 1.45
N PRO A 125 -3.34 24.63 0.40
CA PRO A 125 -2.65 25.09 -0.82
C PRO A 125 -1.71 26.28 -0.58
N ASN A 126 -1.81 26.94 0.58
CA ASN A 126 -0.95 28.08 0.96
C ASN A 126 0.15 27.69 1.95
N SER A 127 0.47 26.40 2.08
CA SER A 127 1.45 25.90 3.06
C SER A 127 2.13 24.64 2.55
N ASP A 128 3.43 24.53 2.77
CA ASP A 128 4.21 23.31 2.51
C ASP A 128 4.08 22.27 3.64
N ALA A 129 3.20 22.52 4.61
CA ALA A 129 2.95 21.57 5.69
C ALA A 129 2.36 20.26 5.15
N PRO A 130 2.75 19.11 5.71
CA PRO A 130 2.16 17.84 5.35
C PRO A 130 0.64 17.85 5.51
N PRO A 131 -0.09 17.08 4.69
CA PRO A 131 -1.53 16.97 4.81
C PRO A 131 -1.93 16.37 6.17
N LYS A 132 -3.08 16.79 6.69
CA LYS A 132 -3.59 16.33 8.00
C LYS A 132 -3.82 14.80 8.05
N PHE A 133 -4.25 14.23 6.93
CA PHE A 133 -4.55 12.81 6.80
C PHE A 133 -3.65 12.19 5.74
N GLN A 134 -2.89 11.15 6.11
CA GLN A 134 -2.07 10.40 5.18
C GLN A 134 -2.92 9.58 4.20
N TYR A 135 -4.13 9.19 4.60
CA TYR A 135 -4.98 8.30 3.82
C TYR A 135 -6.39 8.86 3.63
N LEU A 136 -7.03 8.43 2.53
CA LEU A 136 -8.47 8.60 2.31
C LEU A 136 -9.10 7.24 2.07
N GLU A 137 -10.29 7.03 2.59
CA GLU A 137 -11.19 5.96 2.20
C GLU A 137 -12.48 6.58 1.69
N ASN A 138 -12.87 6.29 0.46
CA ASN A 138 -14.02 6.91 -0.20
C ASN A 138 -14.00 8.45 -0.21
N GLY A 139 -12.82 9.06 -0.30
CA GLY A 139 -12.68 10.52 -0.25
C GLY A 139 -12.78 11.14 1.14
N VAL A 140 -12.78 10.34 2.19
CA VAL A 140 -12.81 10.81 3.59
C VAL A 140 -11.45 10.59 4.26
N GLY A 141 -10.91 11.66 4.85
CA GLY A 141 -9.60 11.65 5.51
C GLY A 141 -9.54 10.73 6.72
N GLN A 142 -8.51 9.88 6.79
CA GLN A 142 -8.28 8.96 7.89
C GLN A 142 -6.79 8.73 8.20
N LYS A 143 -6.50 8.07 9.32
CA LYS A 143 -5.14 7.79 9.78
C LYS A 143 -4.63 6.39 9.42
N THR A 144 -5.52 5.48 9.07
CA THR A 144 -5.20 4.09 8.71
C THR A 144 -5.28 3.89 7.21
N PRO A 145 -4.46 2.99 6.62
CA PRO A 145 -4.56 2.69 5.19
C PRO A 145 -5.96 2.24 4.79
N PRO A 146 -6.49 2.69 3.63
CA PRO A 146 -7.79 2.24 3.12
C PRO A 146 -7.72 0.82 2.58
N SER A 147 -8.89 0.22 2.44
CA SER A 147 -9.09 -0.96 1.60
C SER A 147 -9.33 -0.50 0.17
N VAL A 148 -8.31 -0.62 -0.70
CA VAL A 148 -8.37 -0.08 -2.07
C VAL A 148 -9.32 -0.88 -2.94
N ASP A 149 -10.46 -0.31 -3.26
CA ASP A 149 -11.47 -0.94 -4.14
C ASP A 149 -12.23 0.04 -5.06
N ARG A 150 -12.13 1.36 -4.84
CA ARG A 150 -12.96 2.35 -5.53
C ARG A 150 -12.33 3.75 -5.62
N PRO A 151 -12.90 4.65 -6.46
CA PRO A 151 -12.51 6.05 -6.48
C PRO A 151 -12.64 6.73 -5.12
N GLY A 152 -11.65 7.56 -4.77
CA GLY A 152 -11.55 8.24 -3.49
C GLY A 152 -10.62 7.57 -2.49
N ASP A 153 -10.22 6.31 -2.72
CA ASP A 153 -9.20 5.64 -1.89
C ASP A 153 -7.83 6.20 -2.24
N SER A 154 -7.07 6.61 -1.23
CA SER A 154 -5.79 7.31 -1.45
C SER A 154 -4.81 7.11 -0.31
N GLY A 155 -3.51 7.26 -0.64
CA GLY A 155 -2.44 7.32 0.34
C GLY A 155 -1.30 8.22 -0.13
N VAL A 156 -0.64 8.90 0.82
CA VAL A 156 0.52 9.77 0.59
C VAL A 156 1.79 9.04 1.03
N THR A 157 2.83 9.02 0.20
CA THR A 157 4.09 8.30 0.48
C THR A 157 4.96 8.93 1.58
N GLY A 158 4.55 10.06 2.15
CA GLY A 158 5.31 10.75 3.18
C GLY A 158 5.80 12.13 2.73
N PRO A 159 6.71 12.77 3.49
CA PRO A 159 7.14 14.15 3.23
C PRO A 159 8.03 14.36 1.99
N GLY A 160 8.42 13.32 1.26
CA GLY A 160 9.11 13.45 -0.02
C GLY A 160 10.56 12.95 -0.03
N LYS A 161 10.94 12.09 0.91
CA LYS A 161 12.28 11.48 0.90
C LYS A 161 12.31 10.22 0.04
N LYS A 162 13.44 9.96 -0.58
CA LYS A 162 13.66 8.73 -1.34
C LYS A 162 13.53 7.49 -0.46
N GLY A 163 12.77 6.50 -0.96
CA GLY A 163 12.51 5.25 -0.27
C GLY A 163 11.31 5.27 0.66
N GLU A 164 10.67 6.42 0.87
CA GLU A 164 9.38 6.46 1.58
C GLU A 164 8.34 5.64 0.84
N SER A 165 7.57 4.89 1.58
CA SER A 165 6.59 3.98 1.01
C SER A 165 5.33 3.86 1.84
N ILE A 166 4.27 3.41 1.20
CA ILE A 166 3.03 2.98 1.84
C ILE A 166 2.60 1.63 1.29
N ASP A 167 1.93 0.85 2.12
CA ASP A 167 1.31 -0.41 1.76
C ASP A 167 -0.21 -0.26 1.78
N LEU A 168 -0.85 -0.58 0.66
CA LEU A 168 -2.29 -0.50 0.51
C LEU A 168 -2.84 -1.88 0.11
N LYS A 169 -3.79 -2.40 0.90
CA LYS A 169 -4.44 -3.66 0.59
C LYS A 169 -5.52 -3.48 -0.46
N VAL A 170 -5.49 -4.29 -1.51
CA VAL A 170 -6.52 -4.28 -2.56
C VAL A 170 -7.63 -5.24 -2.17
N THR A 171 -8.85 -4.72 -2.05
CA THR A 171 -10.06 -5.50 -1.79
C THR A 171 -11.03 -5.51 -2.97
N ALA A 172 -10.70 -4.77 -4.03
CA ALA A 172 -11.46 -4.79 -5.28
C ALA A 172 -11.58 -6.21 -5.83
N LYS A 173 -12.73 -6.51 -6.45
CA LYS A 173 -13.01 -7.82 -7.04
C LYS A 173 -12.12 -8.09 -8.26
N PRO A 174 -11.78 -9.36 -8.56
CA PRO A 174 -11.12 -9.73 -9.81
C PRO A 174 -11.89 -9.18 -11.02
N GLY A 175 -11.14 -8.69 -12.02
CA GLY A 175 -11.69 -8.01 -13.20
C GLY A 175 -11.86 -6.50 -13.05
N THR A 176 -11.71 -5.94 -11.84
CA THR A 176 -11.76 -4.48 -11.62
C THR A 176 -10.52 -3.81 -12.20
N LYS A 177 -10.71 -2.65 -12.82
CA LYS A 177 -9.65 -1.71 -13.20
C LYS A 177 -9.67 -0.52 -12.26
N LEU A 178 -8.59 -0.30 -11.56
CA LEU A 178 -8.40 0.86 -10.70
C LEU A 178 -7.52 1.86 -11.43
N TYR A 179 -8.11 2.96 -11.88
CA TYR A 179 -7.40 4.09 -12.48
C TYR A 179 -6.85 4.93 -11.34
N PHE A 180 -5.57 5.25 -11.36
CA PHE A 180 -4.97 6.03 -10.29
C PHE A 180 -3.99 7.08 -10.80
N MET A 181 -3.84 8.12 -10.01
CA MET A 181 -2.96 9.23 -10.31
C MET A 181 -2.32 9.81 -9.06
N CYS A 182 -1.29 10.63 -9.23
CA CYS A 182 -0.80 11.49 -8.19
C CYS A 182 -1.58 12.81 -8.18
N LEU A 183 -2.13 13.22 -7.02
CA LEU A 183 -2.88 14.49 -6.92
C LEU A 183 -1.97 15.72 -7.03
N ILE A 184 -0.68 15.57 -6.67
CA ILE A 184 0.32 16.64 -6.70
C ILE A 184 0.87 16.79 -8.13
N HIS A 185 0.99 15.68 -8.86
CA HIS A 185 1.53 15.59 -10.21
C HIS A 185 0.51 14.88 -11.13
N PRO A 186 -0.56 15.58 -11.56
CA PRO A 186 -1.74 14.92 -12.18
C PRO A 186 -1.46 14.23 -13.52
N TRP A 187 -0.30 14.45 -14.12
CA TRP A 187 0.16 13.71 -15.30
C TRP A 187 0.71 12.31 -14.97
N MET A 188 1.06 12.03 -13.70
CA MET A 188 1.44 10.70 -13.24
C MET A 188 0.19 9.84 -13.09
N GLN A 189 -0.17 9.14 -14.15
CA GLN A 189 -1.36 8.28 -14.23
C GLN A 189 -0.99 6.86 -14.61
N ALA A 190 -1.71 5.88 -14.08
CA ALA A 190 -1.58 4.47 -14.48
C ALA A 190 -2.82 3.67 -14.07
N VAL A 191 -2.83 2.37 -14.40
CA VAL A 191 -3.95 1.47 -14.13
C VAL A 191 -3.47 0.23 -13.37
N VAL A 192 -4.22 -0.18 -12.35
CA VAL A 192 -4.08 -1.49 -11.72
C VAL A 192 -5.21 -2.40 -12.20
N ASN A 193 -4.87 -3.51 -12.85
CA ASN A 193 -5.81 -4.59 -13.16
C ASN A 193 -5.83 -5.58 -12.00
N VAL A 194 -6.98 -5.77 -11.39
CA VAL A 194 -7.19 -6.72 -10.29
C VAL A 194 -7.51 -8.10 -10.86
N THR A 195 -6.77 -9.12 -10.46
CA THR A 195 -6.90 -10.51 -10.93
C THR A 195 -7.29 -11.49 -9.81
#